data_28c5b29803834864be018b68748702af
#
_entry.id   28c5b29803834864be018b68748702af
#
_cell.length_a   1.000
_cell.length_b   1.000
_cell.length_c   1.000
_cell.angle_alpha   90.00
_cell.angle_beta   90.00
_cell.angle_gamma   90.00
#
_symmetry.space_group_name_H-M   'P 1'
#
loop_
_entity.id
_entity.type
_entity.pdbx_description
1 polymer ?
#
loop_
_entity_poly.entity_id
_entity_poly.type
_entity_poly.pdbx_seq_one_letter_code
_entity_poly.pdbx_strand_id
1 'polypeptide(L)'
;MNYDVIIIGAGPGGIFSAYELTHRAPALRVAVFESGHPLSRRRCPIDGDKIKTCIGCPTCSIMSGFGGAGAFSDGKYNITNDFGGTLYEYIGKKQALELMRYVDEINLAHGGEGTNLYSTAGTRFKTVCIQNDLHLLDASVRHLGTDINYKVLQNIYEELKDKVTFFFDTPVTAVAAADDGYRVFTAAGEYTC
;
A
#
# COMPACT_ATOMS: atom_id res chain seq x y z
N MET A 1 -9.13 23.84 -6.91
CA MET A 1 -8.17 23.89 -5.78
C MET A 1 -6.81 23.50 -6.30
N ASN A 2 -5.76 24.19 -5.85
CA ASN A 2 -4.40 23.97 -6.34
C ASN A 2 -3.56 23.27 -5.27
N TYR A 3 -2.87 22.19 -5.66
CA TYR A 3 -1.92 21.43 -4.85
C TYR A 3 -0.54 21.46 -5.52
N ASP A 4 0.50 21.14 -4.78
CA ASP A 4 1.85 21.02 -5.34
C ASP A 4 2.07 19.60 -5.87
N VAL A 5 1.37 18.62 -5.26
CA VAL A 5 1.37 17.22 -5.71
C VAL A 5 -0.03 16.62 -5.54
N ILE A 6 -0.52 15.95 -6.58
CA ILE A 6 -1.72 15.11 -6.53
C ILE A 6 -1.34 13.65 -6.72
N ILE A 7 -1.74 12.80 -5.78
CA ILE A 7 -1.57 11.35 -5.81
C ILE A 7 -2.92 10.73 -6.15
N ILE A 8 -2.95 9.83 -7.14
CA ILE A 8 -4.17 9.13 -7.55
C ILE A 8 -4.10 7.69 -7.04
N GLY A 9 -5.00 7.39 -6.11
CA GLY A 9 -5.11 6.12 -5.42
C GLY A 9 -4.43 6.10 -4.05
N ALA A 10 -5.17 5.61 -3.03
CA ALA A 10 -4.68 5.40 -1.67
C ALA A 10 -4.33 3.91 -1.39
N GLY A 11 -3.84 3.20 -2.40
CA GLY A 11 -3.18 1.91 -2.23
C GLY A 11 -1.76 2.09 -1.65
N PRO A 12 -0.98 1.01 -1.46
CA PRO A 12 0.36 1.09 -0.86
C PRO A 12 1.26 2.13 -1.53
N GLY A 13 1.30 2.17 -2.86
CA GLY A 13 2.10 3.16 -3.60
C GLY A 13 1.74 4.60 -3.25
N GLY A 14 0.44 4.94 -3.22
CA GLY A 14 -0.02 6.29 -2.89
C GLY A 14 0.22 6.64 -1.42
N ILE A 15 -0.01 5.71 -0.50
CA ILE A 15 0.21 5.92 0.93
C ILE A 15 1.69 6.19 1.23
N PHE A 16 2.60 5.36 0.72
CA PHE A 16 4.04 5.56 0.94
C PHE A 16 4.58 6.78 0.19
N SER A 17 4.01 7.15 -0.97
CA SER A 17 4.33 8.42 -1.63
C SER A 17 3.94 9.62 -0.77
N ALA A 18 2.73 9.62 -0.20
CA ALA A 18 2.27 10.65 0.71
C ALA A 18 3.14 10.71 1.98
N TYR A 19 3.47 9.55 2.54
CA TYR A 19 4.35 9.42 3.71
C TYR A 19 5.71 10.07 3.44
N GLU A 20 6.40 9.69 2.37
CA GLU A 20 7.70 10.25 2.00
C GLU A 20 7.64 11.75 1.74
N LEU A 21 6.63 12.24 1.03
CA LEU A 21 6.47 13.66 0.75
C LEU A 21 6.30 14.48 2.03
N THR A 22 5.49 14.00 2.98
CA THR A 22 5.28 14.72 4.24
C THR A 22 6.52 14.78 5.12
N HIS A 23 7.43 13.80 5.01
CA HIS A 23 8.68 13.76 5.78
C HIS A 23 9.81 14.52 5.10
N ARG A 24 9.93 14.41 3.78
CA ARG A 24 11.05 14.99 3.02
C ARG A 24 10.78 16.38 2.48
N ALA A 25 9.52 16.73 2.28
CA ALA A 25 9.10 18.01 1.73
C ALA A 25 7.82 18.53 2.40
N PRO A 26 7.83 18.77 3.72
CA PRO A 26 6.62 19.08 4.51
C PRO A 26 5.94 20.40 4.14
N ALA A 27 6.58 21.24 3.33
CA ALA A 27 5.98 22.47 2.82
C ALA A 27 5.03 22.25 1.62
N LEU A 28 5.09 21.07 0.99
CA LEU A 28 4.23 20.76 -0.16
C LEU A 28 2.78 20.50 0.28
N ARG A 29 1.86 21.09 -0.46
CA ARG A 29 0.42 20.79 -0.34
C ARG A 29 0.12 19.54 -1.15
N VAL A 30 -0.06 18.43 -0.45
CA VAL A 30 -0.30 17.12 -1.06
C VAL A 30 -1.77 16.76 -0.97
N ALA A 31 -2.36 16.29 -2.06
CA ALA A 31 -3.69 15.67 -2.08
C ALA A 31 -3.62 14.22 -2.55
N VAL A 32 -4.46 13.39 -1.97
CA VAL A 32 -4.67 11.99 -2.39
C VAL A 32 -6.13 11.79 -2.78
N PHE A 33 -6.36 11.37 -4.01
CA PHE A 33 -7.69 11.02 -4.53
C PHE A 33 -7.86 9.51 -4.54
N GLU A 34 -8.87 9.01 -3.85
CA GLU A 34 -9.19 7.58 -3.76
C GLU A 34 -10.65 7.34 -4.17
N SER A 35 -10.84 6.37 -5.04
CA SER A 35 -12.16 5.99 -5.54
C SER A 35 -13.03 5.28 -4.51
N GLY A 36 -12.40 4.63 -3.53
CA GLY A 36 -13.07 3.89 -2.47
C GLY A 36 -13.11 4.63 -1.14
N HIS A 37 -13.58 3.93 -0.13
CA HIS A 37 -13.85 4.47 1.19
C HIS A 37 -12.58 4.68 2.04
N PRO A 38 -12.62 5.59 3.04
CA PRO A 38 -11.63 5.58 4.13
C PRO A 38 -11.66 4.25 4.87
N LEU A 39 -10.55 3.89 5.50
CA LEU A 39 -10.37 2.57 6.12
C LEU A 39 -11.52 2.19 7.07
N SER A 40 -12.00 3.14 7.87
CA SER A 40 -13.08 2.94 8.84
C SER A 40 -14.45 2.60 8.22
N ARG A 41 -14.67 2.95 6.95
CA ARG A 41 -15.92 2.66 6.22
C ARG A 41 -15.80 1.50 5.24
N ARG A 42 -14.62 0.92 5.09
CA ARG A 42 -14.40 -0.23 4.20
C ARG A 42 -15.03 -1.48 4.79
N ARG A 43 -16.20 -1.86 4.30
CA ARG A 43 -16.93 -3.04 4.75
C ARG A 43 -17.58 -3.75 3.58
N CYS A 44 -17.28 -5.04 3.43
CA CYS A 44 -18.00 -5.89 2.48
C CYS A 44 -19.44 -6.14 2.99
N PRO A 45 -20.46 -6.04 2.13
CA PRO A 45 -21.84 -6.32 2.52
C PRO A 45 -22.11 -7.82 2.75
N ILE A 46 -21.22 -8.72 2.36
CA ILE A 46 -21.36 -10.15 2.64
C ILE A 46 -21.30 -10.36 4.15
N ASP A 47 -22.37 -10.87 4.72
CA ASP A 47 -22.53 -11.14 6.16
C ASP A 47 -22.66 -12.64 6.49
N GLY A 48 -22.74 -13.50 5.44
CA GLY A 48 -22.87 -14.94 5.58
C GLY A 48 -24.30 -15.43 5.90
N ASP A 49 -25.19 -14.51 6.22
CA ASP A 49 -26.60 -14.79 6.55
C ASP A 49 -27.55 -14.29 5.45
N LYS A 50 -27.74 -12.98 5.35
CA LYS A 50 -28.62 -12.36 4.33
C LYS A 50 -27.94 -12.25 2.98
N ILE A 51 -26.66 -11.85 2.97
CA ILE A 51 -25.85 -11.71 1.77
C ILE A 51 -24.72 -12.72 1.81
N LYS A 52 -24.89 -13.84 1.10
CA LYS A 52 -23.95 -14.97 1.12
C LYS A 52 -22.91 -14.93 0.00
N THR A 53 -23.17 -14.20 -1.07
CA THR A 53 -22.31 -14.13 -2.26
C THR A 53 -22.04 -12.69 -2.66
N CYS A 54 -21.01 -12.48 -3.48
CA CYS A 54 -20.65 -11.15 -3.97
C CYS A 54 -21.79 -10.56 -4.81
N ILE A 55 -22.20 -9.33 -4.46
CA ILE A 55 -23.27 -8.58 -5.13
C ILE A 55 -22.78 -7.64 -6.24
N GLY A 56 -21.47 -7.61 -6.52
CA GLY A 56 -20.87 -6.76 -7.56
C GLY A 56 -21.00 -5.27 -7.28
N CYS A 57 -20.59 -4.81 -6.08
CA CYS A 57 -20.66 -3.40 -5.72
C CYS A 57 -19.93 -2.52 -6.74
N PRO A 58 -20.47 -1.33 -7.12
CA PRO A 58 -19.80 -0.40 -8.05
C PRO A 58 -18.39 -0.02 -7.61
N THR A 59 -18.19 0.17 -6.31
CA THR A 59 -16.87 0.30 -5.69
C THR A 59 -16.72 -0.79 -4.63
N CYS A 60 -15.81 -1.73 -4.89
CA CYS A 60 -15.62 -2.88 -4.00
C CYS A 60 -14.82 -2.48 -2.75
N SER A 61 -15.45 -2.51 -1.58
CA SER A 61 -14.80 -2.15 -0.31
C SER A 61 -13.62 -3.06 0.07
N ILE A 62 -13.48 -4.26 -0.53
CA ILE A 62 -12.32 -5.12 -0.32
C ILE A 62 -11.15 -4.71 -1.21
N MET A 63 -11.42 -4.30 -2.45
CA MET A 63 -10.38 -4.00 -3.45
C MET A 63 -9.97 -2.54 -3.47
N SER A 64 -10.90 -1.61 -3.18
CA SER A 64 -10.72 -0.17 -3.29
C SER A 64 -10.88 0.52 -1.94
N GLY A 65 -10.21 1.66 -1.76
CA GLY A 65 -10.17 2.45 -0.54
C GLY A 65 -8.78 2.51 0.09
N PHE A 66 -8.65 3.20 1.20
CA PHE A 66 -7.38 3.37 1.90
C PHE A 66 -6.73 2.03 2.23
N GLY A 67 -5.48 1.85 1.83
CA GLY A 67 -4.75 0.57 1.93
C GLY A 67 -4.89 -0.34 0.71
N GLY A 68 -5.76 0.01 -0.26
CA GLY A 68 -5.98 -0.80 -1.46
C GLY A 68 -6.46 -2.22 -1.15
N ALA A 69 -6.25 -3.17 -2.05
CA ALA A 69 -6.60 -4.57 -1.86
C ALA A 69 -5.83 -5.24 -0.71
N GLY A 70 -4.65 -4.70 -0.36
CA GLY A 70 -3.81 -5.21 0.73
C GLY A 70 -4.38 -5.01 2.14
N ALA A 71 -5.33 -4.08 2.34
CA ALA A 71 -5.85 -3.75 3.66
C ALA A 71 -6.53 -4.92 4.38
N PHE A 72 -7.10 -5.85 3.64
CA PHE A 72 -7.79 -7.04 4.17
C PHE A 72 -7.07 -8.34 3.81
N SER A 73 -5.80 -8.24 3.43
CA SER A 73 -4.96 -9.42 3.23
C SER A 73 -4.50 -10.00 4.57
N ASP A 74 -3.82 -11.14 4.52
CA ASP A 74 -3.20 -11.76 5.68
C ASP A 74 -1.90 -11.05 6.14
N GLY A 75 -1.57 -9.90 5.55
CA GLY A 75 -0.45 -9.06 5.96
C GLY A 75 0.91 -9.73 5.83
N LYS A 76 1.13 -10.49 4.76
CA LYS A 76 2.44 -11.05 4.42
C LYS A 76 3.25 -10.07 3.58
N TYR A 77 4.32 -9.57 4.14
CA TYR A 77 5.27 -8.68 3.47
C TYR A 77 6.52 -9.46 3.06
N ASN A 78 6.70 -9.62 1.75
CA ASN A 78 7.82 -10.35 1.19
C ASN A 78 9.01 -9.42 0.99
N ILE A 79 10.16 -9.76 1.58
CA ILE A 79 11.43 -9.04 1.45
C ILE A 79 12.37 -9.94 0.65
N THR A 80 12.24 -9.91 -0.66
CA THR A 80 13.00 -10.76 -1.58
C THR A 80 12.96 -10.20 -3.00
N ASN A 81 13.97 -10.55 -3.80
CA ASN A 81 13.99 -10.30 -5.25
C ASN A 81 13.58 -11.55 -6.06
N ASP A 82 13.33 -12.70 -5.40
CA ASP A 82 13.14 -13.96 -6.10
C ASP A 82 11.70 -14.22 -6.54
N PHE A 83 10.75 -13.44 -5.97
CA PHE A 83 9.34 -13.47 -6.37
C PHE A 83 8.62 -12.19 -5.91
N GLY A 84 7.39 -11.96 -6.41
CA GLY A 84 6.53 -10.85 -5.97
C GLY A 84 6.70 -9.54 -6.75
N GLY A 85 7.60 -9.50 -7.73
CA GLY A 85 7.78 -8.33 -8.59
C GLY A 85 9.19 -8.21 -9.15
N THR A 86 9.40 -7.21 -10.00
CA THR A 86 10.65 -6.99 -10.74
C THR A 86 11.29 -5.63 -10.43
N LEU A 87 11.05 -5.07 -9.25
CA LEU A 87 11.60 -3.77 -8.84
C LEU A 87 13.12 -3.71 -9.01
N TYR A 88 13.81 -4.82 -8.77
CA TYR A 88 15.25 -4.92 -8.91
C TYR A 88 15.76 -4.67 -10.33
N GLU A 89 14.93 -4.83 -11.36
CA GLU A 89 15.28 -4.53 -12.75
C GLU A 89 15.46 -3.03 -12.98
N TYR A 90 14.77 -2.19 -12.20
CA TYR A 90 14.79 -0.74 -12.31
C TYR A 90 15.85 -0.08 -11.42
N ILE A 91 16.02 -0.58 -10.18
CA ILE A 91 16.88 0.08 -9.18
C ILE A 91 18.03 -0.80 -8.68
N GLY A 92 18.15 -2.03 -9.20
CA GLY A 92 19.15 -3.01 -8.77
C GLY A 92 18.74 -3.79 -7.52
N LYS A 93 19.27 -5.02 -7.39
CA LYS A 93 18.86 -5.98 -6.35
C LYS A 93 19.11 -5.46 -4.93
N LYS A 94 20.23 -4.78 -4.71
CA LYS A 94 20.60 -4.26 -3.38
C LYS A 94 19.62 -3.18 -2.93
N GLN A 95 19.40 -2.19 -3.78
CA GLN A 95 18.52 -1.06 -3.50
C GLN A 95 17.05 -1.52 -3.33
N ALA A 96 16.60 -2.50 -4.12
CA ALA A 96 15.27 -3.07 -3.99
C ALA A 96 15.06 -3.72 -2.61
N LEU A 97 16.02 -4.51 -2.13
CA LEU A 97 15.96 -5.10 -0.78
C LEU A 97 16.04 -4.05 0.33
N GLU A 98 16.87 -3.03 0.17
CA GLU A 98 16.96 -1.91 1.12
C GLU A 98 15.63 -1.16 1.23
N LEU A 99 14.99 -0.89 0.09
CA LEU A 99 13.67 -0.24 0.07
C LEU A 99 12.58 -1.11 0.72
N MET A 100 12.56 -2.42 0.45
CA MET A 100 11.61 -3.34 1.10
C MET A 100 11.80 -3.39 2.62
N ARG A 101 13.05 -3.36 3.11
CA ARG A 101 13.35 -3.29 4.55
C ARG A 101 12.91 -1.96 5.16
N TYR A 102 13.13 -0.87 4.46
CA TYR A 102 12.68 0.45 4.89
C TYR A 102 11.15 0.51 5.05
N VAL A 103 10.40 -0.07 4.10
CA VAL A 103 8.94 -0.21 4.22
C VAL A 103 8.56 -1.08 5.43
N ASP A 104 9.29 -2.16 5.67
CA ASP A 104 9.08 -3.02 6.84
C ASP A 104 9.32 -2.27 8.16
N GLU A 105 10.35 -1.44 8.24
CA GLU A 105 10.63 -0.57 9.40
C GLU A 105 9.50 0.42 9.66
N ILE A 106 8.92 1.02 8.61
CA ILE A 106 7.75 1.88 8.74
C ILE A 106 6.56 1.09 9.30
N ASN A 107 6.29 -0.10 8.77
CA ASN A 107 5.22 -0.95 9.28
C ASN A 107 5.42 -1.33 10.75
N LEU A 108 6.65 -1.64 11.16
CA LEU A 108 6.98 -1.92 12.55
C LEU A 108 6.71 -0.71 13.45
N ALA A 109 7.18 0.47 13.06
CA ALA A 109 6.97 1.72 13.81
C ALA A 109 5.48 2.09 13.95
N HIS A 110 4.63 1.62 13.05
CA HIS A 110 3.19 1.90 13.06
C HIS A 110 2.33 0.79 13.69
N GLY A 111 2.93 -0.12 14.43
CA GLY A 111 2.20 -1.13 15.20
C GLY A 111 2.45 -2.58 14.80
N GLY A 112 3.40 -2.80 13.87
CA GLY A 112 3.89 -4.14 13.54
C GLY A 112 4.92 -4.71 14.52
N GLU A 113 5.30 -3.96 15.55
CA GLU A 113 6.26 -4.40 16.56
C GLU A 113 5.87 -5.73 17.20
N GLY A 114 6.87 -6.57 17.49
CA GLY A 114 6.67 -7.88 18.08
C GLY A 114 6.27 -8.98 17.10
N THR A 115 6.07 -8.67 15.81
CA THR A 115 5.80 -9.68 14.79
C THR A 115 7.08 -10.35 14.30
N ASN A 116 6.98 -11.64 13.99
CA ASN A 116 8.13 -12.43 13.55
C ASN A 116 8.49 -12.16 12.09
N LEU A 117 9.79 -12.04 11.83
CA LEU A 117 10.36 -12.12 10.48
C LEU A 117 10.83 -13.55 10.24
N TYR A 118 10.15 -14.26 9.36
CA TYR A 118 10.55 -15.59 8.92
C TYR A 118 11.54 -15.47 7.76
N SER A 119 12.59 -16.31 7.75
CA SER A 119 13.60 -16.27 6.69
C SER A 119 14.09 -17.66 6.32
N THR A 120 14.35 -17.87 5.03
CA THR A 120 15.04 -19.06 4.53
C THR A 120 16.56 -18.93 4.57
N ALA A 121 17.08 -17.74 4.88
CA ALA A 121 18.51 -17.50 4.96
C ALA A 121 19.16 -18.35 6.07
N GLY A 122 20.28 -18.98 5.77
CA GLY A 122 21.06 -19.77 6.73
C GLY A 122 20.39 -21.07 7.21
N THR A 123 19.28 -21.48 6.60
CA THR A 123 18.62 -22.74 6.98
C THR A 123 19.32 -23.95 6.39
N ARG A 124 19.32 -25.08 7.15
CA ARG A 124 19.82 -26.38 6.65
C ARG A 124 19.03 -26.90 5.44
N PHE A 125 17.83 -26.42 5.25
CA PHE A 125 16.96 -26.84 4.14
C PHE A 125 17.54 -26.49 2.77
N LYS A 126 18.36 -25.45 2.66
CA LYS A 126 19.02 -25.08 1.40
C LYS A 126 19.91 -26.24 0.89
N THR A 127 20.72 -26.83 1.77
CA THR A 127 21.55 -27.99 1.41
C THR A 127 20.71 -29.22 1.05
N VAL A 128 19.64 -29.47 1.82
CA VAL A 128 18.73 -30.61 1.56
C VAL A 128 18.02 -30.45 0.21
N CYS A 129 17.59 -29.22 -0.13
CA CYS A 129 16.99 -28.93 -1.43
C CYS A 129 17.98 -29.23 -2.57
N ILE A 130 19.21 -28.73 -2.48
CA ILE A 130 20.24 -28.95 -3.51
C ILE A 130 20.52 -30.42 -3.68
N GLN A 131 20.61 -31.19 -2.59
CA GLN A 131 20.83 -32.64 -2.63
C GLN A 131 19.70 -33.47 -3.28
N ASN A 132 18.52 -32.83 -3.43
CA ASN A 132 17.34 -33.45 -4.04
C ASN A 132 16.91 -32.71 -5.33
N ASP A 133 17.82 -32.03 -6.01
CA ASP A 133 17.58 -31.31 -7.24
C ASP A 133 16.46 -30.24 -7.12
N LEU A 134 16.30 -29.68 -5.91
CA LEU A 134 15.36 -28.60 -5.62
C LEU A 134 16.10 -27.29 -5.38
N HIS A 135 15.47 -26.18 -5.72
CA HIS A 135 15.97 -24.83 -5.43
C HIS A 135 15.12 -24.18 -4.34
N LEU A 136 15.73 -23.84 -3.20
CA LEU A 136 15.08 -23.05 -2.15
C LEU A 136 15.29 -21.58 -2.45
N LEU A 137 14.20 -20.82 -2.63
CA LEU A 137 14.25 -19.38 -2.84
C LEU A 137 14.73 -18.67 -1.56
N ASP A 138 15.60 -17.67 -1.73
CA ASP A 138 16.06 -16.83 -0.62
C ASP A 138 15.01 -15.74 -0.37
N ALA A 139 14.31 -15.86 0.75
CA ALA A 139 13.24 -14.94 1.12
C ALA A 139 13.19 -14.67 2.61
N SER A 140 12.80 -13.45 2.95
CA SER A 140 12.32 -13.11 4.28
C SER A 140 10.88 -12.64 4.18
N VAL A 141 10.03 -13.06 5.11
CA VAL A 141 8.59 -12.75 5.13
C VAL A 141 8.21 -12.28 6.52
N ARG A 142 7.70 -11.06 6.61
CA ARG A 142 7.01 -10.61 7.81
C ARG A 142 5.54 -10.94 7.70
N HIS A 143 5.01 -11.61 8.69
CA HIS A 143 3.61 -11.96 8.75
C HIS A 143 2.92 -11.17 9.87
N LEU A 144 2.22 -10.11 9.50
CA LEU A 144 1.47 -9.28 10.44
C LEU A 144 0.14 -9.94 10.85
N GLY A 145 -0.51 -10.66 9.94
CA GLY A 145 -1.90 -11.04 10.07
C GLY A 145 -2.84 -9.86 9.77
N THR A 146 -4.12 -10.15 9.59
CA THR A 146 -5.12 -9.16 9.14
C THR A 146 -5.31 -8.03 10.16
N ASP A 147 -5.37 -8.35 11.45
CA ASP A 147 -5.67 -7.37 12.50
C ASP A 147 -4.52 -6.37 12.70
N ILE A 148 -3.28 -6.86 12.74
CA ILE A 148 -2.10 -5.99 12.86
C ILE A 148 -1.92 -5.17 11.60
N ASN A 149 -2.12 -5.76 10.41
CA ASN A 149 -2.06 -5.05 9.13
C ASN A 149 -3.08 -3.89 9.11
N TYR A 150 -4.30 -4.12 9.56
CA TYR A 150 -5.31 -3.06 9.70
C TYR A 150 -4.85 -1.94 10.65
N LYS A 151 -4.30 -2.31 11.82
CA LYS A 151 -3.77 -1.35 12.81
C LYS A 151 -2.62 -0.51 12.24
N VAL A 152 -1.70 -1.13 11.51
CA VAL A 152 -0.59 -0.42 10.84
C VAL A 152 -1.13 0.61 9.86
N LEU A 153 -2.07 0.24 9.00
CA LEU A 153 -2.70 1.15 8.05
C LEU A 153 -3.44 2.29 8.74
N GLN A 154 -4.14 2.00 9.84
CA GLN A 154 -4.83 3.02 10.63
C GLN A 154 -3.84 4.02 11.25
N ASN A 155 -2.75 3.54 11.83
CA ASN A 155 -1.74 4.42 12.43
C ASN A 155 -1.03 5.29 11.39
N ILE A 156 -0.72 4.75 10.21
CA ILE A 156 -0.20 5.54 9.09
C ILE A 156 -1.22 6.61 8.65
N TYR A 157 -2.50 6.26 8.56
CA TYR A 157 -3.55 7.23 8.24
C TYR A 157 -3.63 8.35 9.28
N GLU A 158 -3.61 8.02 10.58
CA GLU A 158 -3.65 8.99 11.67
C GLU A 158 -2.45 9.97 11.61
N GLU A 159 -1.29 9.49 11.22
CA GLU A 159 -0.11 10.34 11.02
C GLU A 159 -0.25 11.28 9.81
N LEU A 160 -0.90 10.82 8.74
CA LEU A 160 -0.98 11.56 7.48
C LEU A 160 -2.19 12.51 7.39
N LYS A 161 -3.29 12.23 8.08
CA LYS A 161 -4.59 12.90 7.88
C LYS A 161 -4.57 14.42 8.06
N ASP A 162 -3.68 14.93 8.90
CA ASP A 162 -3.54 16.36 9.17
C ASP A 162 -2.47 17.05 8.28
N LYS A 163 -1.69 16.25 7.54
CA LYS A 163 -0.60 16.70 6.66
C LYS A 163 -0.97 16.62 5.18
N VAL A 164 -1.93 15.77 4.84
CA VAL A 164 -2.35 15.45 3.47
C VAL A 164 -3.85 15.60 3.34
N THR A 165 -4.33 16.21 2.26
CA THR A 165 -5.75 16.28 1.97
C THR A 165 -6.21 14.99 1.29
N PHE A 166 -7.02 14.18 1.98
CA PHE A 166 -7.60 12.97 1.42
C PHE A 166 -9.01 13.23 0.85
N PHE A 167 -9.22 12.86 -0.41
CA PHE A 167 -10.51 12.82 -1.07
C PHE A 167 -10.91 11.37 -1.28
N PHE A 168 -11.71 10.85 -0.36
CA PHE A 168 -12.30 9.51 -0.49
C PHE A 168 -13.59 9.56 -1.30
N ASP A 169 -14.02 8.40 -1.82
CA ASP A 169 -15.20 8.28 -2.67
C ASP A 169 -15.14 9.22 -3.89
N THR A 170 -13.93 9.55 -4.33
CA THR A 170 -13.68 10.57 -5.34
C THR A 170 -12.80 10.00 -6.46
N PRO A 171 -13.41 9.20 -7.37
CA PRO A 171 -12.67 8.66 -8.50
C PRO A 171 -12.20 9.77 -9.44
N VAL A 172 -10.93 9.74 -9.80
CA VAL A 172 -10.39 10.56 -10.88
C VAL A 172 -10.87 9.99 -12.21
N THR A 173 -11.49 10.84 -13.03
CA THR A 173 -12.06 10.45 -14.33
C THR A 173 -11.13 10.76 -15.50
N ALA A 174 -10.29 11.80 -15.36
CA ALA A 174 -9.32 12.18 -16.37
C ALA A 174 -8.16 12.98 -15.76
N VAL A 175 -7.03 12.96 -16.46
CA VAL A 175 -5.88 13.84 -16.21
C VAL A 175 -5.50 14.48 -17.55
N ALA A 176 -5.29 15.78 -17.55
CA ALA A 176 -4.81 16.51 -18.73
C ALA A 176 -3.58 17.34 -18.37
N ALA A 177 -2.62 17.43 -19.29
CA ALA A 177 -1.54 18.39 -19.17
C ALA A 177 -2.08 19.83 -19.26
N ALA A 178 -1.46 20.75 -18.54
CA ALA A 178 -1.69 22.18 -18.60
C ALA A 178 -0.34 22.89 -18.77
N ASP A 179 -0.37 24.20 -19.06
CA ASP A 179 0.87 24.96 -19.31
C ASP A 179 1.82 24.93 -18.11
N ASP A 180 1.28 24.93 -16.89
CA ASP A 180 2.05 24.92 -15.64
C ASP A 180 1.78 23.65 -14.80
N GLY A 181 1.66 22.45 -15.41
CA GLY A 181 1.47 21.21 -14.66
C GLY A 181 0.33 20.35 -15.16
N TYR A 182 -0.57 19.91 -14.29
CA TYR A 182 -1.64 18.99 -14.63
C TYR A 182 -3.00 19.44 -14.08
N ARG A 183 -4.06 19.07 -14.82
CA ARG A 183 -5.45 19.18 -14.38
C ARG A 183 -6.01 17.80 -14.13
N VAL A 184 -6.61 17.60 -12.97
CA VAL A 184 -7.23 16.35 -12.53
C VAL A 184 -8.72 16.55 -12.41
N PHE A 185 -9.49 15.71 -13.08
CA PHE A 185 -10.94 15.79 -13.16
C PHE A 185 -11.61 14.71 -12.33
N THR A 186 -12.63 15.11 -11.59
CA THR A 186 -13.51 14.25 -10.80
C THR A 186 -14.96 14.67 -10.98
N ALA A 187 -15.91 13.87 -10.50
CA ALA A 187 -17.31 14.29 -10.48
C ALA A 187 -17.57 15.52 -9.58
N ALA A 188 -16.70 15.76 -8.59
CA ALA A 188 -16.82 16.90 -7.67
C ALA A 188 -16.19 18.20 -8.21
N GLY A 189 -15.46 18.15 -9.31
CA GLY A 189 -14.82 19.31 -9.93
C GLY A 189 -13.42 19.05 -10.46
N GLU A 190 -12.72 20.16 -10.76
CA GLU A 190 -11.36 20.17 -11.30
C GLU A 190 -10.36 20.63 -10.23
N TYR A 191 -9.19 19.99 -10.24
CA TYR A 191 -8.05 20.27 -9.37
C TYR A 191 -6.79 20.41 -10.21
N THR A 192 -5.82 21.18 -9.72
CA THR A 192 -4.55 21.45 -10.43
C THR A 192 -3.35 21.13 -9.55
N CYS A 193 -2.26 20.69 -10.14
CA CYS A 193 -0.96 20.53 -9.50
C CYS A 193 0.19 20.82 -10.46
#